data_24d9ccbbb11ce1f566be59348db3586c
#
_entry.id   24d9ccbbb11ce1f566be59348db3586c
#
_cell.length_a   1.000
_cell.length_b   1.000
_cell.length_c   1.000
_cell.angle_alpha   90.00
_cell.angle_beta   90.00
_cell.angle_gamma   90.00
#
_symmetry.space_group_name_H-M   'P 1'
#
loop_
_entity.id
_entity.type
_entity.pdbx_description
1 polymer ?
#
loop_
_entity_poly.entity_id
_entity_poly.type
_entity_poly.pdbx_seq_one_letter_code
_entity_poly.pdbx_strand_id
1 'polypeptide(L)'
;VSMNMFGFTPKLFEYLEKRFPEFLDEHKDNPLKCEYLIPTIVFEEINQGLARVEVLKTDAVWQGITYREDKDKVVSEIKKLVDNGEYPEGVWK
;
A
#
# COMPACT_ATOMS: atom_id res chain seq x y z
N VAL A 1 6.53 -1.17 11.25
CA VAL A 1 6.03 -2.01 10.16
C VAL A 1 5.26 -1.14 9.17
N SER A 2 5.48 -1.34 7.88
CA SER A 2 4.71 -0.65 6.85
C SER A 2 3.29 -1.22 6.80
N MET A 3 2.30 -0.34 6.76
CA MET A 3 0.89 -0.71 6.56
C MET A 3 0.54 -0.81 5.07
N ASN A 4 1.52 -0.66 4.18
CA ASN A 4 1.34 -0.61 2.72
C ASN A 4 0.28 0.42 2.28
N MET A 5 0.16 1.50 3.03
CA MET A 5 -0.73 2.61 2.71
C MET A 5 0.14 3.81 2.32
N PHE A 6 0.07 4.19 1.05
CA PHE A 6 0.88 5.27 0.49
C PHE A 6 0.01 6.36 -0.10
N GLY A 7 0.41 7.62 0.13
CA GLY A 7 -0.10 8.75 -0.63
C GLY A 7 0.97 9.22 -1.61
N PHE A 8 0.62 9.32 -2.87
CA PHE A 8 1.53 9.75 -3.92
C PHE A 8 1.02 10.99 -4.65
N THR A 9 1.95 11.78 -5.17
CA THR A 9 1.64 12.77 -6.20
C THR A 9 1.56 12.08 -7.57
N PRO A 10 0.91 12.70 -8.59
CA PRO A 10 0.85 12.15 -9.94
C PRO A 10 2.22 11.87 -10.58
N LYS A 11 3.28 12.47 -10.10
CA LYS A 11 4.67 12.23 -10.53
C LYS A 11 5.08 10.75 -10.50
N LEU A 12 4.53 9.99 -9.56
CA LEU A 12 4.80 8.55 -9.47
C LEU A 12 4.45 7.84 -10.78
N PHE A 13 3.33 8.20 -11.42
CA PHE A 13 2.90 7.55 -12.66
C PHE A 13 3.88 7.79 -13.81
N GLU A 14 4.45 8.99 -13.90
CA GLU A 14 5.46 9.32 -14.91
C GLU A 14 6.72 8.45 -14.73
N TYR A 15 7.14 8.25 -13.49
CA TYR A 15 8.27 7.39 -13.16
C TYR A 15 7.97 5.92 -13.45
N LEU A 16 6.80 5.43 -13.04
CA LEU A 16 6.37 4.06 -13.29
C LEU A 16 6.32 3.74 -14.79
N GLU A 17 5.75 4.63 -15.58
CA GLU A 17 5.65 4.45 -17.04
C GLU A 17 7.05 4.38 -17.69
N LYS A 18 7.95 5.25 -17.29
CA LYS A 18 9.32 5.27 -17.79
C LYS A 18 10.11 4.04 -17.38
N ARG A 19 9.99 3.62 -16.12
CA ARG A 19 10.79 2.52 -15.53
C ARG A 19 10.29 1.13 -15.93
N PHE A 20 9.01 1.00 -16.27
CA PHE A 20 8.39 -0.29 -16.54
C PHE A 20 9.02 -1.07 -17.72
N PRO A 21 9.32 -0.44 -18.87
CA PRO A 21 10.01 -1.13 -19.97
C PRO A 21 11.40 -1.67 -19.56
N GLU A 22 12.16 -0.90 -18.77
CA GLU A 22 13.48 -1.31 -18.28
C GLU A 22 13.33 -2.51 -17.34
N PHE A 23 12.35 -2.47 -16.43
CA PHE A 23 12.03 -3.60 -15.55
C PHE A 23 11.71 -4.88 -16.34
N LEU A 24 10.94 -4.79 -17.42
CA LEU A 24 10.62 -5.95 -18.26
C LEU A 24 11.86 -6.52 -18.95
N ASP A 25 12.76 -5.66 -19.43
CA ASP A 25 14.00 -6.09 -20.05
C ASP A 25 14.96 -6.77 -19.05
N GLU A 26 15.06 -6.22 -17.83
CA GLU A 26 15.85 -6.79 -16.74
C GLU A 26 15.36 -8.18 -16.30
N HIS A 27 14.05 -8.46 -16.47
CA HIS A 27 13.41 -9.69 -16.00
C HIS A 27 12.97 -10.62 -17.13
N LYS A 28 13.45 -10.41 -18.35
CA LYS A 28 13.08 -11.22 -19.53
C LYS A 28 13.35 -12.70 -19.37
N ASP A 29 14.34 -13.08 -18.54
CA ASP A 29 14.70 -14.48 -18.30
C ASP A 29 13.74 -15.16 -17.28
N ASN A 30 12.93 -14.40 -16.55
CA ASN A 30 12.00 -14.92 -15.56
C ASN A 30 10.66 -14.16 -15.53
N PRO A 31 9.96 -14.01 -16.66
CA PRO A 31 8.80 -13.11 -16.77
C PRO A 31 7.59 -13.58 -15.96
N LEU A 32 7.51 -14.87 -15.62
CA LEU A 32 6.35 -15.42 -14.88
C LEU A 32 6.43 -15.24 -13.37
N LYS A 33 7.59 -14.83 -12.84
CA LYS A 33 7.81 -14.70 -11.38
C LYS A 33 8.30 -13.31 -10.98
N CYS A 34 8.46 -12.40 -11.94
CA CYS A 34 8.82 -11.03 -11.60
C CYS A 34 7.59 -10.25 -11.12
N GLU A 35 7.80 -9.39 -10.14
CA GLU A 35 6.78 -8.51 -9.58
C GLU A 35 7.28 -7.07 -9.61
N TYR A 36 6.50 -6.17 -10.22
CA TYR A 36 6.78 -4.75 -10.25
C TYR A 36 6.22 -4.09 -9.00
N LEU A 37 7.02 -4.09 -7.95
CA LEU A 37 6.59 -3.72 -6.61
C LEU A 37 6.71 -2.22 -6.35
N ILE A 38 5.62 -1.57 -5.95
CA ILE A 38 5.61 -0.14 -5.59
C ILE A 38 6.67 0.20 -4.52
N PRO A 39 6.86 -0.57 -3.44
CA PRO A 39 7.89 -0.25 -2.47
C PRO A 39 9.31 -0.22 -3.05
N THR A 40 9.62 -1.11 -4.00
CA THR A 40 10.92 -1.13 -4.69
C THR A 40 11.12 0.13 -5.52
N ILE A 41 10.10 0.55 -6.26
CA ILE A 41 10.13 1.76 -7.06
C ILE A 41 10.31 3.01 -6.20
N VAL A 42 9.60 3.10 -5.09
CA VAL A 42 9.76 4.20 -4.13
C VAL A 42 11.19 4.24 -3.59
N PHE A 43 11.77 3.10 -3.29
CA PHE A 43 13.15 3.00 -2.81
C PHE A 43 14.17 3.44 -3.88
N GLU A 44 13.95 3.07 -5.15
CA GLU A 44 14.77 3.53 -6.28
C GLU A 44 14.72 5.05 -6.41
N GLU A 45 13.54 5.67 -6.36
CA GLU A 45 13.39 7.14 -6.41
C GLU A 45 14.08 7.85 -5.25
N ILE A 46 14.01 7.30 -4.03
CA ILE A 46 14.72 7.86 -2.86
C ILE A 46 16.22 7.82 -3.10
N ASN A 47 16.77 6.69 -3.54
CA ASN A 47 18.21 6.53 -3.77
C ASN A 47 18.73 7.45 -4.88
N GLN A 48 17.90 7.78 -5.86
CA GLN A 48 18.22 8.72 -6.92
C GLN A 48 18.01 10.20 -6.51
N GLY A 49 17.50 10.46 -5.31
CA GLY A 49 17.20 11.81 -4.84
C GLY A 49 15.97 12.44 -5.51
N LEU A 50 15.13 11.65 -6.15
CA LEU A 50 13.95 12.11 -6.88
C LEU A 50 12.70 12.21 -6.01
N ALA A 51 12.68 11.46 -4.91
CA ALA A 51 11.56 11.43 -3.98
C ALA A 51 12.01 11.52 -2.52
N ARG A 52 11.12 12.03 -1.69
CA ARG A 52 11.21 11.99 -0.23
C ARG A 52 9.97 11.30 0.31
N VAL A 53 10.18 10.38 1.23
CA VAL A 53 9.08 9.70 1.95
C VAL A 53 8.99 10.25 3.35
N GLU A 54 7.81 10.68 3.74
CA GLU A 54 7.46 11.02 5.10
C GLU A 54 6.69 9.87 5.72
N VAL A 55 7.19 9.36 6.84
CA VAL A 55 6.56 8.25 7.57
C VAL A 55 5.66 8.84 8.64
N LEU A 56 4.35 8.70 8.46
CA LEU A 56 3.36 9.11 9.44
C LEU A 56 3.19 8.01 10.49
N LYS A 57 3.23 8.41 11.76
CA LYS A 57 2.96 7.50 12.87
C LYS A 57 1.47 7.41 13.12
N THR A 58 1.00 6.24 13.47
CA THR A 58 -0.39 5.99 13.86
C THR A 58 -0.44 4.96 14.97
N ASP A 59 -1.39 5.11 15.88
CA ASP A 59 -1.72 4.12 16.91
C ASP A 59 -2.83 3.14 16.44
N ALA A 60 -3.31 3.30 15.21
CA ALA A 60 -4.30 2.41 14.63
C ALA A 60 -3.78 0.98 14.53
N VAL A 61 -4.64 0.03 14.90
CA VAL A 61 -4.37 -1.39 14.79
C VAL A 61 -4.83 -1.88 13.41
N TRP A 62 -3.90 -2.43 12.64
CA TRP A 62 -4.21 -2.98 11.34
C TRP A 62 -5.21 -4.13 11.45
N GLN A 63 -6.25 -4.09 10.62
CA GLN A 63 -7.26 -5.13 10.50
C GLN A 63 -7.20 -5.70 9.08
N GLY A 64 -6.89 -6.98 8.96
CA GLY A 64 -6.79 -7.66 7.67
C GLY A 64 -7.74 -8.84 7.56
N ILE A 65 -8.31 -9.02 6.37
CA ILE A 65 -9.09 -10.20 6.00
C ILE A 65 -8.30 -10.94 4.94
N THR A 66 -7.53 -11.93 5.36
CA THR A 66 -6.76 -12.79 4.44
C THR A 66 -7.49 -14.12 4.26
N TYR A 67 -8.10 -14.63 5.31
CA TYR A 67 -8.87 -15.86 5.33
C TYR A 67 -10.30 -15.61 5.78
N ARG A 68 -11.20 -16.53 5.47
CA ARG A 68 -12.62 -16.41 5.80
C ARG A 68 -12.88 -16.29 7.30
N GLU A 69 -12.12 -16.99 8.09
CA GLU A 69 -12.18 -16.98 9.55
C GLU A 69 -11.78 -15.64 10.18
N ASP A 70 -11.05 -14.78 9.48
CA ASP A 70 -10.68 -13.45 9.97
C ASP A 70 -11.89 -12.50 10.02
N LYS A 71 -12.93 -12.78 9.23
CA LYS A 71 -14.05 -11.87 9.01
C LYS A 71 -14.75 -11.48 10.30
N ASP A 72 -15.10 -12.44 11.14
CA ASP A 72 -15.90 -12.18 12.35
C ASP A 72 -15.11 -11.32 13.35
N LYS A 73 -13.82 -11.56 13.46
CA LYS A 73 -12.91 -10.74 14.26
C LYS A 73 -12.86 -9.32 13.75
N VAL A 74 -12.62 -9.14 12.45
CA VAL A 74 -12.51 -7.81 11.84
C VAL A 74 -13.82 -7.03 11.96
N VAL A 75 -14.97 -7.67 11.71
CA VAL A 75 -16.29 -7.05 11.90
C VAL A 75 -16.48 -6.57 13.34
N SER A 76 -16.08 -7.39 14.32
CA SER A 76 -16.17 -7.02 15.74
C SER A 76 -15.28 -5.82 16.08
N GLU A 77 -14.04 -5.78 15.57
CA GLU A 77 -13.11 -4.68 15.83
C GLU A 77 -13.57 -3.37 15.15
N ILE A 78 -14.02 -3.45 13.90
CA ILE A 78 -14.56 -2.27 13.20
C ILE A 78 -15.83 -1.75 13.91
N LYS A 79 -16.70 -2.66 14.37
CA LYS A 79 -17.87 -2.25 15.14
C LYS A 79 -17.49 -1.47 16.39
N LYS A 80 -16.46 -1.88 17.14
CA LYS A 80 -15.97 -1.14 18.30
C LYS A 80 -15.53 0.28 17.93
N LEU A 81 -14.83 0.44 16.79
CA LEU A 81 -14.39 1.75 16.32
C LEU A 81 -15.58 2.67 15.97
N VAL A 82 -16.65 2.10 15.40
CA VAL A 82 -17.89 2.82 15.14
C VAL A 82 -18.58 3.19 16.46
N ASP A 83 -18.74 2.24 17.38
CA ASP A 83 -19.39 2.45 18.68
C ASP A 83 -18.63 3.50 19.52
N ASN A 84 -17.30 3.60 19.36
CA ASN A 84 -16.45 4.62 20.00
C ASN A 84 -16.46 5.97 19.28
N GLY A 85 -17.13 6.09 18.13
CA GLY A 85 -17.20 7.32 17.33
C GLY A 85 -15.96 7.64 16.50
N GLU A 86 -15.01 6.70 16.37
CA GLU A 86 -13.83 6.88 15.51
C GLU A 86 -14.21 6.81 14.02
N TYR A 87 -15.20 5.99 13.68
CA TYR A 87 -15.79 5.93 12.35
C TYR A 87 -17.28 6.32 12.39
N PRO A 88 -17.75 7.08 11.39
CA PRO A 88 -19.18 7.40 11.30
C PRO A 88 -20.00 6.16 10.97
N GLU A 89 -21.20 6.07 11.52
CA GLU A 89 -22.15 5.03 11.17
C GLU A 89 -22.66 5.23 9.73
N GLY A 90 -22.70 4.15 8.95
CA GLY A 90 -23.29 4.17 7.61
C GLY A 90 -22.46 4.91 6.53
N VAL A 91 -21.14 4.79 6.56
CA VAL A 91 -20.21 5.39 5.58
C VAL A 91 -20.55 5.03 4.12
N TRP A 92 -21.10 3.86 3.91
CA TRP A 92 -21.49 3.35 2.60
C TRP A 92 -23.02 3.25 2.54
N LYS A 93 -23.64 4.20 1.88
CA LYS A 93 -25.04 4.16 1.52
C LYS A 93 -25.20 3.85 0.04
#